data_eb9773c4cfbb99cc708e61b791dce138
#
_entry.id   eb9773c4cfbb99cc708e61b791dce138
#
_cell.length_a   1.000
_cell.length_b   1.000
_cell.length_c   1.000
_cell.angle_alpha   90.00
_cell.angle_beta   90.00
_cell.angle_gamma   90.00
#
_symmetry.space_group_name_H-M   'P 1'
#
loop_
_entity.id
_entity.type
_entity.pdbx_description
1 polymer ?
#
loop_
_entity_poly.entity_id
_entity_poly.type
_entity_poly.pdbx_seq_one_letter_code
_entity_poly.pdbx_strand_id
1 'polypeptide(L)'
;MPVVDGFEVLDFMIKEHWNEEIPVIMISSENSPDTMRRAYEMGVVDYISRPFDARVVYRRVLNTIKFYAKQRHLVTLITNQVYEKEKNNRMMISILSQIVEFRNGESGQHVLNINILTGLLLESLVQKTDKYHLNGSDRLLIITASALHDIGKIGISDRILNKAGKLTEEEFEVIKRHPIIGASI
;
A
#
# COMPACT_ATOMS: atom_id res chain seq x y z
N MET A 1 -27.34 -34.03 8.73
CA MET A 1 -26.50 -34.67 7.69
C MET A 1 -25.84 -35.86 8.40
N PRO A 2 -25.70 -37.03 7.79
CA PRO A 2 -25.35 -38.26 8.50
C PRO A 2 -23.85 -38.41 8.84
N VAL A 3 -22.95 -37.62 8.31
CA VAL A 3 -21.49 -37.77 8.52
C VAL A 3 -20.82 -36.45 8.94
N VAL A 4 -21.24 -35.31 8.39
CA VAL A 4 -20.69 -33.96 8.71
C VAL A 4 -21.86 -33.02 8.94
N ASP A 5 -21.86 -32.27 10.04
CA ASP A 5 -22.90 -31.27 10.31
C ASP A 5 -22.51 -29.87 9.79
N GLY A 6 -23.44 -28.91 9.86
CA GLY A 6 -23.20 -27.56 9.35
C GLY A 6 -22.17 -26.79 10.17
N PHE A 7 -21.97 -27.09 11.43
CA PHE A 7 -20.97 -26.46 12.28
C PHE A 7 -19.56 -27.00 11.97
N GLU A 8 -19.43 -28.28 11.66
CA GLU A 8 -18.14 -28.87 11.21
C GLU A 8 -17.70 -28.26 9.89
N VAL A 9 -18.64 -27.96 8.97
CA VAL A 9 -18.33 -27.23 7.73
C VAL A 9 -17.85 -25.82 8.04
N LEU A 10 -18.50 -25.11 8.97
CA LEU A 10 -18.08 -23.78 9.41
C LEU A 10 -16.69 -23.80 10.04
N ASP A 11 -16.40 -24.77 10.91
CA ASP A 11 -15.08 -24.94 11.52
C ASP A 11 -13.99 -25.13 10.46
N PHE A 12 -14.27 -25.92 9.42
CA PHE A 12 -13.36 -26.09 8.30
C PHE A 12 -13.16 -24.77 7.53
N MET A 13 -14.24 -24.04 7.22
CA MET A 13 -14.17 -22.75 6.52
C MET A 13 -13.38 -21.70 7.32
N ILE A 14 -13.50 -21.69 8.65
CA ILE A 14 -12.75 -20.81 9.53
C ILE A 14 -11.25 -21.16 9.50
N LYS A 15 -10.89 -22.45 9.59
CA LYS A 15 -9.50 -22.91 9.53
C LYS A 15 -8.81 -22.54 8.21
N GLU A 16 -9.55 -22.60 7.12
CA GLU A 16 -9.06 -22.23 5.78
C GLU A 16 -9.23 -20.72 5.47
N HIS A 17 -9.68 -19.89 6.42
CA HIS A 17 -9.96 -18.46 6.27
C HIS A 17 -10.98 -18.10 5.18
N TRP A 18 -11.81 -19.05 4.74
CA TRP A 18 -12.82 -18.83 3.70
C TRP A 18 -13.99 -17.94 4.17
N ASN A 19 -14.31 -17.97 5.45
CA ASN A 19 -15.36 -17.15 6.05
C ASN A 19 -15.06 -15.64 6.01
N GLU A 20 -13.80 -15.24 5.83
CA GLU A 20 -13.42 -13.83 5.65
C GLU A 20 -13.82 -13.28 4.27
N GLU A 21 -13.86 -14.16 3.25
CA GLU A 21 -14.14 -13.77 1.87
C GLU A 21 -15.52 -14.21 1.37
N ILE A 22 -16.07 -15.29 1.92
CA ILE A 22 -17.30 -15.93 1.47
C ILE A 22 -18.39 -15.79 2.52
N PRO A 23 -19.49 -15.04 2.25
CA PRO A 23 -20.59 -14.95 3.20
C PRO A 23 -21.31 -16.30 3.33
N VAL A 24 -21.54 -16.73 4.56
CA VAL A 24 -22.21 -17.99 4.88
C VAL A 24 -23.60 -17.69 5.41
N ILE A 25 -24.62 -18.35 4.84
CA ILE A 25 -26.00 -18.36 5.34
C ILE A 25 -26.33 -19.77 5.81
N MET A 26 -26.63 -19.93 7.08
CA MET A 26 -27.03 -21.22 7.64
C MET A 26 -28.55 -21.40 7.56
N ILE A 27 -29.00 -22.58 7.09
CA ILE A 27 -30.42 -22.95 7.06
C ILE A 27 -30.61 -24.20 7.91
N SER A 28 -31.38 -24.11 9.01
CA SER A 28 -31.58 -25.21 9.96
C SER A 28 -33.01 -25.34 10.41
N SER A 29 -33.35 -26.54 10.85
CA SER A 29 -34.60 -26.79 11.56
C SER A 29 -34.48 -26.59 13.09
N GLU A 30 -33.25 -26.46 13.59
CA GLU A 30 -32.97 -26.17 14.97
C GLU A 30 -33.11 -24.67 15.24
N ASN A 31 -33.97 -24.30 16.20
CA ASN A 31 -34.32 -22.90 16.47
C ASN A 31 -33.95 -22.47 17.88
N SER A 32 -33.02 -23.21 18.55
CA SER A 32 -32.61 -22.83 19.90
C SER A 32 -31.82 -21.51 19.85
N PRO A 33 -32.00 -20.59 20.79
CA PRO A 33 -31.26 -19.35 20.87
C PRO A 33 -29.72 -19.59 20.96
N ASP A 34 -29.30 -20.67 21.59
CA ASP A 34 -27.90 -21.00 21.77
C ASP A 34 -27.25 -21.46 20.45
N THR A 35 -27.98 -22.28 19.66
CA THR A 35 -27.52 -22.69 18.32
C THR A 35 -27.38 -21.49 17.38
N MET A 36 -28.35 -20.58 17.41
CA MET A 36 -28.29 -19.35 16.60
C MET A 36 -27.14 -18.45 17.02
N ARG A 37 -26.93 -18.27 18.33
CA ARG A 37 -25.81 -17.48 18.86
C ARG A 37 -24.48 -18.08 18.43
N ARG A 38 -24.29 -19.38 18.60
CA ARG A 38 -23.08 -20.11 18.18
C ARG A 38 -22.80 -19.91 16.69
N ALA A 39 -23.82 -20.00 15.82
CA ALA A 39 -23.67 -19.79 14.39
C ALA A 39 -23.16 -18.38 14.07
N TYR A 40 -23.70 -17.33 14.69
CA TYR A 40 -23.25 -15.96 14.50
C TYR A 40 -21.84 -15.72 15.07
N GLU A 41 -21.52 -16.30 16.21
CA GLU A 41 -20.15 -16.25 16.79
C GLU A 41 -19.09 -16.89 15.87
N MET A 42 -19.49 -17.90 15.08
CA MET A 42 -18.66 -18.53 14.06
C MET A 42 -18.64 -17.79 12.72
N GLY A 43 -19.24 -16.58 12.64
CA GLY A 43 -19.17 -15.73 11.46
C GLY A 43 -20.23 -15.99 10.39
N VAL A 44 -21.30 -16.69 10.72
CA VAL A 44 -22.47 -16.82 9.82
C VAL A 44 -23.12 -15.45 9.65
N VAL A 45 -23.32 -15.03 8.40
CA VAL A 45 -23.90 -13.72 8.08
C VAL A 45 -25.41 -13.68 8.33
N ASP A 46 -26.09 -14.81 8.13
CA ASP A 46 -27.52 -14.92 8.35
C ASP A 46 -27.92 -16.36 8.73
N TYR A 47 -28.92 -16.49 9.60
CA TYR A 47 -29.48 -17.76 10.03
C TYR A 47 -30.95 -17.84 9.66
N ILE A 48 -31.35 -18.88 8.94
CA ILE A 48 -32.69 -19.08 8.45
C ILE A 48 -33.29 -20.37 9.05
N SER A 49 -34.34 -20.20 9.84
CA SER A 49 -35.07 -21.31 10.47
C SER A 49 -36.07 -21.98 9.53
N ARG A 50 -36.21 -23.28 9.61
CA ARG A 50 -37.27 -24.03 8.92
C ARG A 50 -38.50 -24.16 9.82
N PRO A 51 -39.72 -24.09 9.26
CA PRO A 51 -40.06 -23.85 7.85
C PRO A 51 -39.87 -22.39 7.46
N PHE A 52 -39.49 -22.11 6.19
CA PHE A 52 -39.24 -20.78 5.67
C PHE A 52 -40.06 -20.44 4.43
N ASP A 53 -40.33 -19.17 4.20
CA ASP A 53 -40.83 -18.65 2.94
C ASP A 53 -39.72 -18.50 1.91
N ALA A 54 -39.85 -19.19 0.78
CA ALA A 54 -38.86 -19.18 -0.28
C ALA A 54 -38.56 -17.78 -0.85
N ARG A 55 -39.59 -16.88 -0.88
CA ARG A 55 -39.43 -15.49 -1.34
C ARG A 55 -38.58 -14.68 -0.37
N VAL A 56 -38.76 -14.90 0.94
CA VAL A 56 -37.98 -14.24 1.97
C VAL A 56 -36.54 -14.70 1.90
N VAL A 57 -36.26 -16.00 1.79
CA VAL A 57 -34.90 -16.56 1.63
C VAL A 57 -34.26 -15.98 0.40
N TYR A 58 -34.90 -15.97 -0.75
CA TYR A 58 -34.38 -15.40 -1.98
C TYR A 58 -33.96 -13.93 -1.80
N ARG A 59 -34.79 -13.11 -1.13
CA ARG A 59 -34.47 -11.71 -0.86
C ARG A 59 -33.27 -11.55 0.07
N ARG A 60 -33.15 -12.37 1.12
CA ARG A 60 -32.00 -12.35 2.04
C ARG A 60 -30.72 -12.70 1.31
N VAL A 61 -30.70 -13.78 0.54
CA VAL A 61 -29.55 -14.18 -0.28
C VAL A 61 -29.13 -13.08 -1.26
N LEU A 62 -30.11 -12.50 -1.99
CA LEU A 62 -29.81 -11.39 -2.91
C LEU A 62 -29.23 -10.17 -2.21
N ASN A 63 -29.75 -9.82 -1.04
CA ASN A 63 -29.22 -8.68 -0.28
C ASN A 63 -27.80 -8.94 0.19
N THR A 64 -27.52 -10.16 0.68
CA THR A 64 -26.16 -10.57 1.06
C THR A 64 -25.22 -10.50 -0.13
N ILE A 65 -25.58 -11.07 -1.28
CA ILE A 65 -24.77 -11.01 -2.49
C ILE A 65 -24.48 -9.55 -2.90
N LYS A 66 -25.50 -8.70 -2.93
CA LYS A 66 -25.35 -7.27 -3.30
C LYS A 66 -24.45 -6.53 -2.32
N PHE A 67 -24.59 -6.78 -1.02
CA PHE A 67 -23.75 -6.15 0.00
C PHE A 67 -22.28 -6.50 -0.17
N TYR A 68 -21.98 -7.79 -0.28
CA TYR A 68 -20.60 -8.26 -0.44
C TYR A 68 -19.98 -7.86 -1.78
N ALA A 69 -20.77 -7.88 -2.86
CA ALA A 69 -20.30 -7.37 -4.17
C ALA A 69 -19.94 -5.89 -4.11
N LYS A 70 -20.78 -5.07 -3.42
CA LYS A 70 -20.47 -3.64 -3.22
C LYS A 70 -19.23 -3.43 -2.35
N GLN A 71 -19.07 -4.21 -1.30
CA GLN A 71 -17.90 -4.14 -0.42
C GLN A 71 -16.61 -4.48 -1.19
N ARG A 72 -16.59 -5.57 -1.96
CA ARG A 72 -15.45 -5.92 -2.82
C ARG A 72 -15.12 -4.83 -3.84
N HIS A 73 -16.15 -4.25 -4.45
CA HIS A 73 -15.96 -3.15 -5.39
C HIS A 73 -15.33 -1.93 -4.72
N LEU A 74 -15.76 -1.56 -3.50
CA LEU A 74 -15.18 -0.47 -2.74
C LEU A 74 -13.72 -0.73 -2.37
N VAL A 75 -13.37 -1.95 -1.93
CA VAL A 75 -11.97 -2.33 -1.64
C VAL A 75 -11.11 -2.18 -2.90
N THR A 76 -11.58 -2.68 -4.05
CA THR A 76 -10.86 -2.53 -5.33
C THR A 76 -10.66 -1.06 -5.71
N LEU A 77 -11.68 -0.21 -5.56
CA LEU A 77 -11.57 1.22 -5.83
C LEU A 77 -10.54 1.90 -4.93
N ILE A 78 -10.57 1.61 -3.62
CA ILE A 78 -9.62 2.17 -2.65
C ILE A 78 -8.19 1.73 -3.00
N THR A 79 -7.97 0.46 -3.26
CA THR A 79 -6.66 -0.07 -3.64
C THR A 79 -6.11 0.61 -4.89
N ASN A 80 -6.96 0.77 -5.91
CA ASN A 80 -6.57 1.46 -7.15
C ASN A 80 -6.26 2.94 -6.89
N GLN A 81 -7.05 3.63 -6.06
CA GLN A 81 -6.80 5.04 -5.72
C GLN A 81 -5.49 5.23 -4.95
N VAL A 82 -5.18 4.33 -4.00
CA VAL A 82 -3.91 4.34 -3.27
C VAL A 82 -2.75 4.16 -4.24
N TYR A 83 -2.84 3.17 -5.13
CA TYR A 83 -1.82 2.91 -6.14
C TYR A 83 -1.57 4.12 -7.07
N GLU A 84 -2.64 4.71 -7.62
CA GLU A 84 -2.52 5.90 -8.49
C GLU A 84 -1.97 7.11 -7.72
N LYS A 85 -2.36 7.31 -6.47
CA LYS A 85 -1.81 8.38 -5.62
C LYS A 85 -0.30 8.22 -5.40
N GLU A 86 0.16 7.01 -5.10
CA GLU A 86 1.59 6.74 -4.92
C GLU A 86 2.38 6.94 -6.21
N LYS A 87 1.83 6.49 -7.34
CA LYS A 87 2.42 6.70 -8.67
C LYS A 87 2.55 8.19 -8.99
N ASN A 88 1.50 8.98 -8.74
CA ASN A 88 1.50 10.42 -8.96
C ASN A 88 2.50 11.13 -8.03
N ASN A 89 2.60 10.74 -6.76
CA ASN A 89 3.57 11.30 -5.84
C ASN A 89 5.01 11.05 -6.32
N ARG A 90 5.34 9.82 -6.76
CA ARG A 90 6.66 9.51 -7.32
C ARG A 90 6.96 10.32 -8.58
N MET A 91 5.97 10.48 -9.45
CA MET A 91 6.10 11.31 -10.64
C MET A 91 6.41 12.78 -10.28
N MET A 92 5.68 13.35 -9.32
CA MET A 92 5.93 14.72 -8.85
C MET A 92 7.34 14.87 -8.25
N ILE A 93 7.77 13.94 -7.41
CA ILE A 93 9.12 13.93 -6.85
C ILE A 93 10.16 13.89 -7.97
N SER A 94 9.99 13.02 -8.95
CA SER A 94 10.90 12.92 -10.10
C SER A 94 10.97 14.23 -10.89
N ILE A 95 9.82 14.87 -11.16
CA ILE A 95 9.76 16.15 -11.88
C ILE A 95 10.45 17.25 -11.08
N LEU A 96 10.16 17.36 -9.77
CA LEU A 96 10.79 18.38 -8.92
C LEU A 96 12.32 18.20 -8.88
N SER A 97 12.80 16.97 -8.71
CA SER A 97 14.23 16.68 -8.74
C SER A 97 14.86 17.05 -10.08
N GLN A 98 14.21 16.71 -11.20
CA GLN A 98 14.71 17.08 -12.54
C GLN A 98 14.76 18.59 -12.77
N ILE A 99 13.78 19.34 -12.25
CA ILE A 99 13.77 20.81 -12.33
C ILE A 99 14.98 21.40 -11.58
N VAL A 100 15.29 20.86 -10.40
CA VAL A 100 16.46 21.32 -9.61
C VAL A 100 17.75 20.98 -10.32
N GLU A 101 17.89 19.78 -10.86
CA GLU A 101 19.06 19.35 -11.63
C GLU A 101 19.23 20.18 -12.93
N PHE A 102 18.14 20.43 -13.64
CA PHE A 102 18.17 21.29 -14.84
C PHE A 102 18.71 22.69 -14.55
N ARG A 103 18.32 23.27 -13.39
CA ARG A 103 18.83 24.55 -12.92
C ARG A 103 20.36 24.54 -12.68
N ASN A 104 20.91 23.38 -12.34
CA ASN A 104 22.33 23.16 -12.08
C ASN A 104 23.12 22.75 -13.36
N GLY A 105 22.48 22.76 -14.53
CA GLY A 105 23.09 22.33 -15.78
C GLY A 105 23.26 20.82 -15.92
N GLU A 106 22.74 20.03 -14.97
CA GLU A 106 22.74 18.58 -15.04
C GLU A 106 21.54 18.07 -15.82
N SER A 107 21.66 16.87 -16.36
CA SER A 107 20.54 16.26 -17.10
C SER A 107 19.62 15.47 -16.14
N GLY A 108 18.30 15.49 -16.39
CA GLY A 108 17.35 14.66 -15.64
C GLY A 108 17.67 13.17 -15.64
N GLN A 109 18.58 12.71 -16.53
CA GLN A 109 19.10 11.35 -16.56
C GLN A 109 19.90 11.01 -15.29
N HIS A 110 20.53 12.01 -14.64
CA HIS A 110 21.25 11.82 -13.38
C HIS A 110 20.31 11.30 -12.28
N VAL A 111 19.15 11.92 -12.08
CA VAL A 111 18.15 11.49 -11.09
C VAL A 111 17.67 10.05 -11.35
N LEU A 112 17.41 9.71 -12.61
CA LEU A 112 17.01 8.35 -12.99
C LEU A 112 18.10 7.32 -12.66
N ASN A 113 19.35 7.65 -12.96
CA ASN A 113 20.50 6.77 -12.68
C ASN A 113 20.69 6.58 -11.17
N ILE A 114 20.55 7.63 -10.37
CA ILE A 114 20.62 7.55 -8.89
C ILE A 114 19.53 6.60 -8.36
N ASN A 115 18.30 6.73 -8.83
CA ASN A 115 17.20 5.85 -8.41
C ASN A 115 17.48 4.37 -8.74
N ILE A 116 17.92 4.09 -9.97
CA ILE A 116 18.26 2.74 -10.42
C ILE A 116 19.40 2.18 -9.58
N LEU A 117 20.49 2.95 -9.41
CA LEU A 117 21.65 2.52 -8.66
C LEU A 117 21.32 2.26 -7.19
N THR A 118 20.52 3.15 -6.56
CA THR A 118 20.05 2.97 -5.18
C THR A 118 19.24 1.68 -5.07
N GLY A 119 18.33 1.42 -6.02
CA GLY A 119 17.54 0.18 -6.03
C GLY A 119 18.43 -1.08 -6.11
N LEU A 120 19.38 -1.12 -7.02
CA LEU A 120 20.31 -2.24 -7.18
C LEU A 120 21.18 -2.45 -5.94
N LEU A 121 21.66 -1.37 -5.31
CA LEU A 121 22.45 -1.44 -4.08
C LEU A 121 21.62 -2.00 -2.91
N LEU A 122 20.38 -1.54 -2.74
CA LEU A 122 19.48 -2.04 -1.70
C LEU A 122 19.11 -3.51 -1.92
N GLU A 123 18.86 -3.91 -3.15
CA GLU A 123 18.59 -5.30 -3.49
C GLU A 123 19.79 -6.20 -3.16
N SER A 124 20.99 -5.79 -3.57
CA SER A 124 22.24 -6.49 -3.22
C SER A 124 22.48 -6.54 -1.71
N LEU A 125 22.17 -5.45 -0.98
CA LEU A 125 22.32 -5.37 0.47
C LEU A 125 21.44 -6.40 1.18
N VAL A 126 20.15 -6.43 0.85
CA VAL A 126 19.18 -7.37 1.46
C VAL A 126 19.55 -8.83 1.16
N GLN A 127 20.09 -9.14 -0.02
CA GLN A 127 20.56 -10.48 -0.34
C GLN A 127 21.80 -10.91 0.46
N LYS A 128 22.63 -9.95 0.91
CA LYS A 128 23.89 -10.24 1.60
C LYS A 128 23.81 -10.19 3.12
N THR A 129 22.82 -9.51 3.68
CA THR A 129 22.71 -9.35 5.14
C THR A 129 21.29 -8.99 5.57
N ASP A 130 20.84 -9.61 6.67
CA ASP A 130 19.57 -9.28 7.34
C ASP A 130 19.73 -8.18 8.41
N LYS A 131 20.94 -7.62 8.56
CA LYS A 131 21.27 -6.66 9.63
C LYS A 131 20.30 -5.47 9.71
N TYR A 132 19.78 -5.00 8.58
CA TYR A 132 19.01 -3.77 8.50
C TYR A 132 17.50 -3.98 8.46
N HIS A 133 17.02 -5.23 8.34
CA HIS A 133 15.59 -5.61 8.31
C HIS A 133 14.73 -4.76 7.36
N LEU A 134 15.28 -4.38 6.20
CA LEU A 134 14.62 -3.51 5.23
C LEU A 134 13.48 -4.26 4.53
N ASN A 135 12.25 -3.89 4.82
CA ASN A 135 11.08 -4.39 4.10
C ASN A 135 10.92 -3.69 2.73
N GLY A 136 9.92 -4.11 1.95
CA GLY A 136 9.67 -3.54 0.61
C GLY A 136 9.32 -2.04 0.64
N SER A 137 8.58 -1.59 1.67
CA SER A 137 8.20 -0.18 1.84
C SER A 137 9.41 0.69 2.20
N ASP A 138 10.30 0.20 3.08
CA ASP A 138 11.53 0.90 3.45
C ASP A 138 12.44 1.11 2.24
N ARG A 139 12.62 0.07 1.42
CA ARG A 139 13.42 0.15 0.19
C ARG A 139 12.83 1.15 -0.79
N LEU A 140 11.52 1.14 -0.98
CA LEU A 140 10.83 2.08 -1.85
C LEU A 140 10.97 3.52 -1.37
N LEU A 141 10.87 3.75 -0.06
CA LEU A 141 11.07 5.06 0.55
C LEU A 141 12.49 5.58 0.31
N ILE A 142 13.51 4.73 0.52
CA ILE A 142 14.93 5.11 0.29
C ILE A 142 15.17 5.43 -1.18
N ILE A 143 14.66 4.62 -2.12
CA ILE A 143 14.78 4.90 -3.56
C ILE A 143 14.10 6.24 -3.91
N THR A 144 12.92 6.50 -3.38
CA THR A 144 12.20 7.75 -3.63
C THR A 144 12.95 8.94 -3.04
N ALA A 145 13.46 8.81 -1.82
CA ALA A 145 14.22 9.85 -1.14
C ALA A 145 15.56 10.14 -1.86
N SER A 146 16.18 9.13 -2.48
CA SER A 146 17.44 9.33 -3.23
C SER A 146 17.28 10.29 -4.40
N ALA A 147 16.10 10.39 -5.01
CA ALA A 147 15.82 11.39 -6.04
C ALA A 147 15.91 12.82 -5.50
N LEU A 148 15.65 13.02 -4.21
CA LEU A 148 15.62 14.34 -3.56
C LEU A 148 16.96 14.74 -2.94
N HIS A 149 18.04 13.96 -3.14
CA HIS A 149 19.32 14.21 -2.49
C HIS A 149 19.85 15.63 -2.68
N ASP A 150 19.55 16.25 -3.81
CA ASP A 150 20.00 17.57 -4.22
C ASP A 150 18.89 18.66 -4.19
N ILE A 151 17.69 18.35 -3.65
CA ILE A 151 16.56 19.29 -3.62
C ILE A 151 16.93 20.61 -2.92
N GLY A 152 17.80 20.58 -1.93
CA GLY A 152 18.26 21.77 -1.21
C GLY A 152 19.12 22.73 -2.05
N LYS A 153 19.59 22.34 -3.23
CA LYS A 153 20.21 23.25 -4.19
C LYS A 153 19.28 24.40 -4.63
N ILE A 154 17.98 24.25 -4.44
CA ILE A 154 16.99 25.32 -4.69
C ILE A 154 17.27 26.57 -3.85
N GLY A 155 17.85 26.42 -2.65
CA GLY A 155 18.25 27.52 -1.77
C GLY A 155 19.64 28.11 -2.05
N ILE A 156 20.36 27.59 -3.04
CA ILE A 156 21.67 28.10 -3.41
C ILE A 156 21.55 29.13 -4.54
N SER A 157 22.29 30.23 -4.45
CA SER A 157 22.32 31.27 -5.48
C SER A 157 22.89 30.74 -6.81
N ASP A 158 22.27 31.10 -7.95
CA ASP A 158 22.73 30.75 -9.29
C ASP A 158 24.15 31.22 -9.59
N ARG A 159 24.57 32.34 -8.99
CA ARG A 159 25.92 32.86 -9.11
C ARG A 159 26.99 31.87 -8.60
N ILE A 160 26.68 31.11 -7.57
CA ILE A 160 27.52 30.11 -6.98
C ILE A 160 27.33 28.78 -7.68
N LEU A 161 26.07 28.37 -7.85
CA LEU A 161 25.71 27.07 -8.41
C LEU A 161 26.22 26.89 -9.85
N ASN A 162 26.09 27.93 -10.68
CA ASN A 162 26.45 27.93 -12.10
C ASN A 162 27.71 28.74 -12.40
N LYS A 163 28.61 28.91 -11.41
CA LYS A 163 29.84 29.67 -11.58
C LYS A 163 30.74 29.05 -12.63
N ALA A 164 31.12 29.85 -13.62
CA ALA A 164 32.13 29.43 -14.58
C ALA A 164 33.53 29.42 -13.92
N GLY A 165 34.06 28.23 -13.65
CA GLY A 165 35.39 28.04 -13.05
C GLY A 165 35.35 27.45 -11.64
N LYS A 166 36.49 27.52 -10.94
CA LYS A 166 36.59 26.97 -9.59
C LYS A 166 35.86 27.82 -8.56
N LEU A 167 35.17 27.16 -7.62
CA LEU A 167 34.58 27.79 -6.45
C LEU A 167 35.67 28.22 -5.47
N THR A 168 35.45 29.33 -4.76
CA THR A 168 36.24 29.66 -3.57
C THR A 168 35.87 28.73 -2.41
N GLU A 169 36.68 28.72 -1.33
CA GLU A 169 36.33 27.92 -0.14
C GLU A 169 34.99 28.36 0.46
N GLU A 170 34.71 29.67 0.54
CA GLU A 170 33.47 30.20 1.05
C GLU A 170 32.24 29.80 0.19
N GLU A 171 32.41 29.88 -1.13
CA GLU A 171 31.33 29.44 -2.06
C GLU A 171 31.09 27.95 -1.97
N PHE A 172 32.12 27.15 -1.79
CA PHE A 172 31.99 25.71 -1.59
C PHE A 172 31.27 25.37 -0.27
N GLU A 173 31.55 26.08 0.82
CA GLU A 173 30.83 25.94 2.09
C GLU A 173 29.37 26.30 1.95
N VAL A 174 28.99 27.26 1.10
CA VAL A 174 27.58 27.55 0.80
C VAL A 174 26.93 26.35 0.10
N ILE A 175 27.58 25.75 -0.90
CA ILE A 175 27.02 24.57 -1.59
C ILE A 175 26.87 23.39 -0.62
N LYS A 176 27.82 23.14 0.25
CA LYS A 176 27.74 22.08 1.27
C LYS A 176 26.50 22.15 2.18
N ARG A 177 25.83 23.29 2.24
CA ARG A 177 24.62 23.47 3.04
C ARG A 177 23.35 22.89 2.40
N HIS A 178 23.41 22.50 1.11
CA HIS A 178 22.21 21.98 0.42
C HIS A 178 21.55 20.78 1.13
N PRO A 179 22.27 19.81 1.77
CA PRO A 179 21.58 18.73 2.47
C PRO A 179 20.77 19.23 3.68
N ILE A 180 21.27 20.25 4.39
CA ILE A 180 20.56 20.87 5.52
C ILE A 180 19.33 21.62 5.03
N ILE A 181 19.47 22.37 3.93
CA ILE A 181 18.36 23.08 3.28
C ILE A 181 17.31 22.06 2.79
N GLY A 182 17.76 21.00 2.11
CA GLY A 182 16.87 19.94 1.64
C GLY A 182 16.13 19.22 2.75
N ALA A 183 16.76 19.02 3.90
CA ALA A 183 16.12 18.42 5.07
C ALA A 183 15.09 19.33 5.74
N SER A 184 15.07 20.63 5.42
CA SER A 184 14.09 21.60 5.95
C SER A 184 12.89 21.82 5.03
N ILE A 185 12.91 21.27 3.80
CA ILE A 185 11.81 21.30 2.83
C ILE A 185 10.85 20.13 3.08
#